data_c2e9092b4b13ee488f062919e45dd0ab
#
_entry.id   c2e9092b4b13ee488f062919e45dd0ab
#
_cell.length_a   1.000
_cell.length_b   1.000
_cell.length_c   1.000
_cell.angle_alpha   90.00
_cell.angle_beta   90.00
_cell.angle_gamma   90.00
#
_symmetry.space_group_name_H-M   'P 1'
#
loop_
_entity.id
_entity.type
_entity.pdbx_description
1 polymer ?
#
loop_
_entity_poly.entity_id
_entity_poly.type
_entity_poly.pdbx_seq_one_letter_code
_entity_poly.pdbx_strand_id
1 'polypeptide(L)'
;MDKDDQKFIAVEGLHTWASAILNQVERVELARGQLAKGGRYRRAYLCERHFLLIAAKKLIDYIDWARELAFLNDVVFRAMLRLRDDIVDLKATNEHVIEYYQGRGCQAQHWVLADELIVVDANPIAGKRKGRLDGQELADAASSLLRALPGHYFPGQ
;
A
#
# COMPACT_ATOMS: atom_id res chain seq x y z
N MET A 1 0.86 -6.03 -28.18
CA MET A 1 1.80 -5.27 -27.33
C MET A 1 3.06 -6.11 -27.22
N ASP A 2 4.17 -5.59 -27.65
CA ASP A 2 5.44 -6.30 -27.60
C ASP A 2 6.03 -6.30 -26.15
N LYS A 3 7.16 -7.03 -25.96
CA LYS A 3 7.75 -7.15 -24.62
C LYS A 3 8.37 -5.85 -24.15
N ASP A 4 8.82 -4.98 -25.02
CA ASP A 4 9.46 -3.72 -24.64
C ASP A 4 8.41 -2.69 -24.24
N ASP A 5 7.25 -2.68 -24.92
CA ASP A 5 6.08 -1.90 -24.46
C ASP A 5 5.65 -2.32 -23.07
N GLN A 6 5.61 -3.64 -22.78
CA GLN A 6 5.24 -4.15 -21.48
C GLN A 6 6.21 -3.71 -20.37
N LYS A 7 7.53 -3.76 -20.64
CA LYS A 7 8.55 -3.28 -19.70
C LYS A 7 8.41 -1.79 -19.44
N PHE A 8 8.21 -0.99 -20.49
CA PHE A 8 7.99 0.45 -20.37
C PHE A 8 6.79 0.74 -19.45
N ILE A 9 5.63 0.13 -19.73
CA ILE A 9 4.42 0.33 -18.93
C ILE A 9 4.63 -0.15 -17.48
N ALA A 10 5.36 -1.23 -17.28
CA ALA A 10 5.67 -1.72 -15.94
C ALA A 10 6.53 -0.71 -15.16
N VAL A 11 7.59 -0.15 -15.77
CA VAL A 11 8.44 0.87 -15.13
C VAL A 11 7.64 2.14 -14.81
N GLU A 12 6.87 2.66 -15.77
CA GLU A 12 6.02 3.83 -15.55
C GLU A 12 4.97 3.59 -14.44
N GLY A 13 4.40 2.40 -14.37
CA GLY A 13 3.50 2.03 -13.30
C GLY A 13 4.18 1.97 -11.94
N LEU A 14 5.41 1.43 -11.86
CA LEU A 14 6.21 1.43 -10.64
C LEU A 14 6.52 2.85 -10.16
N HIS A 15 6.95 3.76 -11.06
CA HIS A 15 7.19 5.16 -10.73
C HIS A 15 5.90 5.86 -10.26
N THR A 16 4.81 5.67 -11.00
CA THR A 16 3.52 6.29 -10.69
C THR A 16 3.02 5.89 -9.30
N TRP A 17 2.97 4.60 -9.01
CA TRP A 17 2.38 4.14 -7.77
C TRP A 17 3.30 4.31 -6.56
N ALA A 18 4.62 4.23 -6.74
CA ALA A 18 5.56 4.59 -5.67
C ALA A 18 5.46 6.09 -5.31
N SER A 19 5.37 6.97 -6.30
CA SER A 19 5.16 8.41 -6.08
C SER A 19 3.78 8.68 -5.43
N ALA A 20 2.74 7.96 -5.86
CA ALA A 20 1.41 8.06 -5.26
C ALA A 20 1.41 7.69 -3.77
N ILE A 21 2.18 6.69 -3.35
CA ILE A 21 2.34 6.33 -1.93
C ILE A 21 2.93 7.50 -1.15
N LEU A 22 4.01 8.13 -1.64
CA LEU A 22 4.64 9.26 -0.93
C LEU A 22 3.65 10.41 -0.73
N ASN A 23 2.97 10.81 -1.80
CA ASN A 23 1.95 11.87 -1.75
C ASN A 23 0.80 11.49 -0.80
N GLN A 24 0.39 10.23 -0.81
CA GLN A 24 -0.74 9.78 -0.01
C GLN A 24 -0.39 9.67 1.49
N VAL A 25 0.85 9.30 1.84
CA VAL A 25 1.34 9.32 3.22
C VAL A 25 1.27 10.75 3.78
N GLU A 26 1.72 11.76 3.03
CA GLU A 26 1.60 13.16 3.44
C GLU A 26 0.14 13.58 3.68
N ARG A 27 -0.78 13.16 2.81
CA ARG A 27 -2.21 13.48 2.95
C ARG A 27 -2.82 12.82 4.17
N VAL A 28 -2.46 11.57 4.46
CA VAL A 28 -2.89 10.86 5.68
C VAL A 28 -2.39 11.59 6.92
N GLU A 29 -1.12 12.03 6.95
CA GLU A 29 -0.57 12.77 8.07
C GLU A 29 -1.25 14.13 8.28
N LEU A 30 -1.52 14.86 7.20
CA LEU A 30 -2.28 16.12 7.27
C LEU A 30 -3.69 15.91 7.80
N ALA A 31 -4.38 14.86 7.32
CA ALA A 31 -5.72 14.52 7.78
C ALA A 31 -5.73 14.08 9.25
N ARG A 32 -4.70 13.34 9.68
CA ARG A 32 -4.50 12.93 11.08
C ARG A 32 -4.35 14.13 12.00
N GLY A 33 -3.56 15.12 11.62
CA GLY A 33 -3.36 16.36 12.40
C GLY A 33 -4.64 17.16 12.61
N GLN A 34 -5.72 16.83 11.88
CA GLN A 34 -7.02 17.51 11.98
C GLN A 34 -8.08 16.73 12.75
N LEU A 35 -7.78 15.51 13.21
CA LEU A 35 -8.75 14.60 13.85
C LEU A 35 -9.48 15.25 15.05
N ALA A 36 -8.79 16.06 15.84
CA ALA A 36 -9.37 16.77 17.00
C ALA A 36 -10.46 17.78 16.61
N LYS A 37 -10.58 18.16 15.33
CA LYS A 37 -11.54 19.16 14.86
C LYS A 37 -12.96 18.60 14.62
N GLY A 38 -13.16 17.28 14.75
CA GLY A 38 -14.48 16.65 14.73
C GLY A 38 -14.73 15.64 13.62
N GLY A 39 -15.93 15.10 13.58
CA GLY A 39 -16.28 13.90 12.82
C GLY A 39 -16.07 13.96 11.30
N ARG A 40 -16.20 15.15 10.65
CA ARG A 40 -15.92 15.28 9.20
C ARG A 40 -14.44 15.02 8.90
N TYR A 41 -13.54 15.42 9.80
CA TYR A 41 -12.10 15.21 9.65
C TYR A 41 -11.72 13.75 9.88
N ARG A 42 -12.43 13.06 10.79
CA ARG A 42 -12.27 11.60 10.94
C ARG A 42 -12.64 10.86 9.65
N ARG A 43 -13.75 11.24 8.99
CA ARG A 43 -14.12 10.64 7.68
C ARG A 43 -13.07 10.91 6.61
N ALA A 44 -12.56 12.13 6.52
CA ALA A 44 -11.47 12.46 5.59
C ALA A 44 -10.22 11.59 5.85
N TYR A 45 -9.80 11.47 7.10
CA TYR A 45 -8.68 10.63 7.49
C TYR A 45 -8.89 9.16 7.08
N LEU A 46 -10.07 8.58 7.29
CA LEU A 46 -10.37 7.21 6.89
C LEU A 46 -10.32 7.04 5.35
N CYS A 47 -10.80 8.04 4.60
CA CYS A 47 -10.70 8.03 3.14
C CYS A 47 -9.25 8.08 2.66
N GLU A 48 -8.43 8.96 3.22
CA GLU A 48 -7.01 9.07 2.82
C GLU A 48 -6.25 7.78 3.13
N ARG A 49 -6.53 7.11 4.26
CA ARG A 49 -5.98 5.79 4.58
C ARG A 49 -6.38 4.73 3.55
N HIS A 50 -7.63 4.74 3.14
CA HIS A 50 -8.12 3.80 2.13
C HIS A 50 -7.38 3.99 0.80
N PHE A 51 -7.20 5.24 0.35
CA PHE A 51 -6.46 5.52 -0.87
C PHE A 51 -4.98 5.14 -0.78
N LEU A 52 -4.36 5.27 0.40
CA LEU A 52 -3.00 4.78 0.63
C LEU A 52 -2.90 3.27 0.43
N LEU A 53 -3.85 2.50 0.95
CA LEU A 53 -3.87 1.04 0.76
C LEU A 53 -4.10 0.65 -0.71
N ILE A 54 -4.93 1.40 -1.43
CA ILE A 54 -5.11 1.21 -2.87
C ILE A 54 -3.79 1.45 -3.61
N ALA A 55 -3.11 2.57 -3.35
CA ALA A 55 -1.84 2.89 -3.99
C ALA A 55 -0.77 1.82 -3.69
N ALA A 56 -0.66 1.40 -2.44
CA ALA A 56 0.28 0.37 -2.02
C ALA A 56 0.00 -0.98 -2.70
N LYS A 57 -1.27 -1.40 -2.76
CA LYS A 57 -1.64 -2.65 -3.44
C LYS A 57 -1.39 -2.59 -4.95
N LYS A 58 -1.68 -1.45 -5.58
CA LYS A 58 -1.37 -1.24 -7.00
C LYS A 58 0.13 -1.33 -7.27
N LEU A 59 0.95 -0.76 -6.38
CA LEU A 59 2.40 -0.90 -6.51
C LEU A 59 2.83 -2.36 -6.42
N ILE A 60 2.28 -3.15 -5.50
CA ILE A 60 2.56 -4.60 -5.43
C ILE A 60 2.17 -5.31 -6.72
N ASP A 61 1.01 -4.99 -7.31
CA ASP A 61 0.58 -5.60 -8.58
C ASP A 61 1.59 -5.31 -9.72
N TYR A 62 2.11 -4.08 -9.80
CA TYR A 62 3.13 -3.72 -10.78
C TYR A 62 4.49 -4.36 -10.50
N ILE A 63 4.85 -4.54 -9.22
CA ILE A 63 6.05 -5.29 -8.82
C ILE A 63 5.94 -6.75 -9.26
N ASP A 64 4.81 -7.41 -8.98
CA ASP A 64 4.59 -8.80 -9.37
C ASP A 64 4.69 -8.94 -10.91
N TRP A 65 4.07 -8.04 -11.65
CA TRP A 65 4.17 -8.02 -13.11
C TRP A 65 5.58 -7.75 -13.63
N ALA A 66 6.31 -6.77 -13.07
CA ALA A 66 7.70 -6.49 -13.45
C ALA A 66 8.63 -7.69 -13.21
N ARG A 67 8.38 -8.45 -12.13
CA ARG A 67 9.09 -9.69 -11.83
C ARG A 67 8.79 -10.81 -12.83
N GLU A 68 7.55 -10.95 -13.27
CA GLU A 68 7.17 -11.89 -14.34
C GLU A 68 7.87 -11.56 -15.66
N LEU A 69 8.06 -10.28 -15.97
CA LEU A 69 8.80 -9.82 -17.14
C LEU A 69 10.32 -10.03 -17.03
N ALA A 70 10.84 -10.30 -15.84
CA ALA A 70 12.22 -10.68 -15.51
C ALA A 70 13.32 -9.75 -16.08
N PHE A 71 13.05 -8.44 -16.16
CA PHE A 71 14.00 -7.45 -16.70
C PHE A 71 14.67 -6.59 -15.62
N LEU A 72 14.18 -6.61 -14.39
CA LEU A 72 14.76 -5.96 -13.23
C LEU A 72 15.23 -6.98 -12.21
N ASN A 73 16.29 -6.66 -11.47
CA ASN A 73 16.76 -7.52 -10.38
C ASN A 73 15.81 -7.45 -9.18
N ASP A 74 15.45 -8.57 -8.60
CA ASP A 74 14.57 -8.69 -7.43
C ASP A 74 15.02 -7.85 -6.22
N VAL A 75 16.31 -7.53 -6.12
CA VAL A 75 16.85 -6.66 -5.07
C VAL A 75 16.17 -5.28 -5.07
N VAL A 76 15.77 -4.77 -6.26
CA VAL A 76 15.06 -3.50 -6.43
C VAL A 76 13.75 -3.48 -5.65
N PHE A 77 13.08 -4.61 -5.55
CA PHE A 77 11.74 -4.73 -4.95
C PHE A 77 11.77 -5.11 -3.48
N ARG A 78 12.95 -5.46 -2.92
CA ARG A 78 13.07 -6.09 -1.59
C ARG A 78 12.36 -5.32 -0.48
N ALA A 79 12.48 -3.99 -0.46
CA ALA A 79 11.88 -3.18 0.59
C ALA A 79 10.34 -3.26 0.56
N MET A 80 9.73 -3.16 -0.62
CA MET A 80 8.29 -3.27 -0.79
C MET A 80 7.78 -4.70 -0.57
N LEU A 81 8.52 -5.71 -1.01
CA LEU A 81 8.11 -7.10 -0.86
C LEU A 81 8.07 -7.55 0.62
N ARG A 82 8.81 -6.91 1.51
CA ARG A 82 8.69 -7.16 2.97
C ARG A 82 7.33 -6.75 3.54
N LEU A 83 6.69 -5.76 2.93
CA LEU A 83 5.39 -5.23 3.35
C LEU A 83 4.23 -5.86 2.58
N ARG A 84 4.51 -6.75 1.64
CA ARG A 84 3.53 -7.29 0.69
C ARG A 84 2.33 -7.94 1.37
N ASP A 85 2.58 -8.84 2.31
CA ASP A 85 1.52 -9.62 2.96
C ASP A 85 0.63 -8.70 3.80
N ASP A 86 1.22 -7.75 4.54
CA ASP A 86 0.47 -6.76 5.30
C ASP A 86 -0.37 -5.86 4.40
N ILE A 87 0.17 -5.41 3.26
CA ILE A 87 -0.56 -4.59 2.28
C ILE A 87 -1.75 -5.37 1.71
N VAL A 88 -1.54 -6.62 1.31
CA VAL A 88 -2.59 -7.46 0.72
C VAL A 88 -3.70 -7.75 1.73
N ASP A 89 -3.33 -8.14 2.94
CA ASP A 89 -4.29 -8.45 3.99
C ASP A 89 -5.10 -7.23 4.41
N LEU A 90 -4.45 -6.09 4.61
CA LEU A 90 -5.12 -4.84 5.00
C LEU A 90 -6.06 -4.32 3.92
N LYS A 91 -5.62 -4.37 2.65
CA LYS A 91 -6.47 -3.97 1.53
C LYS A 91 -7.70 -4.86 1.41
N ALA A 92 -7.53 -6.18 1.47
CA ALA A 92 -8.64 -7.13 1.43
C ALA A 92 -9.64 -6.87 2.55
N THR A 93 -9.16 -6.63 3.76
CA THR A 93 -10.03 -6.33 4.89
C THR A 93 -10.78 -5.02 4.73
N ASN A 94 -10.09 -3.99 4.26
CA ASN A 94 -10.70 -2.68 4.08
C ASN A 94 -11.81 -2.71 3.01
N GLU A 95 -11.71 -3.58 2.02
CA GLU A 95 -12.78 -3.81 1.02
C GLU A 95 -13.97 -4.58 1.58
N HIS A 96 -13.73 -5.50 2.51
CA HIS A 96 -14.76 -6.36 3.10
C HIS A 96 -15.21 -5.88 4.49
N VAL A 97 -14.90 -4.63 4.85
CA VAL A 97 -15.20 -4.10 6.20
C VAL A 97 -16.67 -4.23 6.59
N ILE A 98 -17.60 -4.05 5.65
CA ILE A 98 -19.04 -4.20 5.91
C ILE A 98 -19.39 -5.64 6.24
N GLU A 99 -18.83 -6.61 5.53
CA GLU A 99 -19.03 -8.04 5.78
C GLU A 99 -18.51 -8.43 7.17
N TYR A 100 -17.36 -7.87 7.57
CA TYR A 100 -16.80 -8.06 8.90
C TYR A 100 -17.73 -7.52 9.99
N TYR A 101 -18.25 -6.29 9.85
CA TYR A 101 -19.21 -5.73 10.79
C TYR A 101 -20.52 -6.50 10.86
N GLN A 102 -20.90 -7.18 9.79
CA GLN A 102 -22.08 -8.04 9.74
C GLN A 102 -21.82 -9.47 10.24
N GLY A 103 -20.61 -9.76 10.71
CA GLY A 103 -20.22 -11.10 11.19
C GLY A 103 -20.08 -12.16 10.10
N ARG A 104 -20.04 -11.76 8.83
CA ARG A 104 -19.97 -12.67 7.68
C ARG A 104 -18.56 -12.86 7.12
N GLY A 105 -17.62 -12.01 7.49
CA GLY A 105 -16.24 -12.11 7.07
C GLY A 105 -15.48 -13.21 7.81
N CYS A 106 -14.63 -13.94 7.13
CA CYS A 106 -13.84 -15.04 7.72
C CYS A 106 -12.84 -14.59 8.81
N GLN A 107 -12.66 -13.30 9.02
CA GLN A 107 -11.78 -12.70 10.03
C GLN A 107 -12.50 -11.66 10.92
N ALA A 108 -13.83 -11.64 10.93
CA ALA A 108 -14.65 -10.64 11.63
C ALA A 108 -14.28 -10.44 13.11
N GLN A 109 -13.87 -11.51 13.77
CA GLN A 109 -13.52 -11.51 15.20
C GLN A 109 -12.08 -11.06 15.50
N HIS A 110 -11.29 -10.73 14.46
CA HIS A 110 -9.87 -10.36 14.58
C HIS A 110 -9.61 -8.88 14.31
N TRP A 111 -10.67 -8.06 14.18
CA TRP A 111 -10.56 -6.68 13.76
C TRP A 111 -10.89 -5.69 14.87
N VAL A 112 -9.91 -4.88 15.22
CA VAL A 112 -10.10 -3.61 15.92
C VAL A 112 -9.53 -2.53 15.04
N LEU A 113 -10.35 -1.55 14.67
CA LEU A 113 -9.87 -0.30 14.09
C LEU A 113 -9.11 0.44 15.19
N ALA A 114 -7.80 0.28 15.24
CA ALA A 114 -6.98 1.11 16.10
C ALA A 114 -6.99 2.54 15.55
N ASP A 115 -7.26 3.51 16.43
CA ASP A 115 -7.26 4.93 16.08
C ASP A 115 -5.85 5.49 15.82
N GLU A 116 -4.83 4.68 15.97
CA GLU A 116 -3.46 5.10 15.82
C GLU A 116 -3.01 4.91 14.39
N LEU A 117 -2.83 6.01 13.68
CA LEU A 117 -2.04 6.15 12.42
C LEU A 117 -2.31 5.05 11.41
N ILE A 118 -2.31 5.17 10.19
CA ILE A 118 -2.21 4.23 9.06
C ILE A 118 -2.25 2.71 9.42
N VAL A 119 -2.37 2.41 10.70
CA VAL A 119 -2.37 1.06 11.24
C VAL A 119 -3.80 0.57 11.38
N VAL A 120 -4.14 -0.45 10.65
CA VAL A 120 -5.20 -1.36 11.02
C VAL A 120 -4.53 -2.46 11.83
N ASP A 121 -4.54 -2.36 13.15
CA ASP A 121 -4.17 -3.47 13.99
C ASP A 121 -5.30 -4.52 13.92
N ALA A 122 -5.02 -5.65 13.34
CA ALA A 122 -5.81 -6.83 13.62
C ALA A 122 -5.62 -7.16 15.10
N ASN A 123 -6.71 -7.24 15.83
CA ASN A 123 -6.68 -7.57 17.26
C ASN A 123 -5.83 -8.83 17.46
N PRO A 124 -4.81 -8.81 18.31
CA PRO A 124 -4.02 -9.97 18.63
C PRO A 124 -4.78 -10.91 19.55
N ILE A 125 -5.92 -11.45 19.12
CA ILE A 125 -6.46 -12.64 19.78
C ILE A 125 -5.41 -13.72 19.66
N ALA A 126 -4.85 -14.13 20.76
CA ALA A 126 -3.79 -15.13 20.87
C ALA A 126 -2.41 -14.75 20.27
N GLY A 127 -1.97 -13.51 20.40
CA GLY A 127 -0.57 -13.13 20.14
C GLY A 127 -0.15 -13.07 18.67
N LYS A 128 -1.07 -13.16 17.72
CA LYS A 128 -0.78 -13.02 16.29
C LYS A 128 -1.18 -11.63 15.84
N ARG A 129 -0.20 -10.76 15.62
CA ARG A 129 -0.39 -9.53 14.84
C ARG A 129 -0.63 -9.93 13.39
N LYS A 130 -1.81 -9.66 12.86
CA LYS A 130 -2.05 -9.66 11.42
C LYS A 130 -2.15 -8.21 10.96
N GLY A 131 -1.32 -7.88 9.99
CA GLY A 131 -1.47 -6.66 9.21
C GLY A 131 -1.19 -5.35 9.95
N ARG A 132 0.06 -5.11 10.36
CA ARG A 132 0.51 -3.78 10.75
C ARG A 132 1.29 -3.14 9.62
N LEU A 133 0.77 -2.04 9.08
CA LEU A 133 1.44 -1.23 8.08
C LEU A 133 1.72 0.16 8.66
N ASP A 134 2.99 0.50 8.79
CA ASP A 134 3.44 1.83 9.20
C ASP A 134 3.61 2.72 7.97
N GLY A 135 3.07 3.96 8.01
CA GLY A 135 3.13 4.87 6.87
C GLY A 135 4.53 5.35 6.55
N GLN A 136 5.38 5.56 7.57
CA GLN A 136 6.75 5.95 7.35
C GLN A 136 7.56 4.81 6.74
N GLU A 137 7.37 3.58 7.23
CA GLU A 137 8.01 2.39 6.66
C GLU A 137 7.60 2.18 5.20
N LEU A 138 6.32 2.40 4.87
CA LEU A 138 5.82 2.34 3.50
C LEU A 138 6.42 3.44 2.61
N ALA A 139 6.53 4.67 3.12
CA ALA A 139 7.16 5.78 2.41
C ALA A 139 8.65 5.52 2.16
N ASP A 140 9.37 5.00 3.15
CA ASP A 140 10.79 4.65 3.03
C ASP A 140 11.01 3.54 2.01
N ALA A 141 10.14 2.53 2.00
CA ALA A 141 10.18 1.45 1.02
C ALA A 141 9.90 1.95 -0.41
N ALA A 142 8.88 2.80 -0.60
CA ALA A 142 8.55 3.43 -1.88
C ALA A 142 9.69 4.35 -2.38
N SER A 143 10.29 5.15 -1.48
CA SER A 143 11.45 5.99 -1.80
C SER A 143 12.67 5.16 -2.22
N SER A 144 12.91 4.04 -1.54
CA SER A 144 14.00 3.12 -1.87
C SER A 144 13.79 2.49 -3.25
N LEU A 145 12.56 2.12 -3.58
CA LEU A 145 12.21 1.62 -4.89
C LEU A 145 12.47 2.68 -5.97
N LEU A 146 11.96 3.90 -5.81
CA LEU A 146 12.15 4.99 -6.77
C LEU A 146 13.62 5.29 -7.07
N ARG A 147 14.49 5.23 -6.05
CA ARG A 147 15.94 5.42 -6.24
C ARG A 147 16.61 4.28 -6.98
N ALA A 148 16.06 3.08 -6.90
CA ALA A 148 16.63 1.88 -7.53
C ALA A 148 16.09 1.61 -8.94
N LEU A 149 14.94 2.22 -9.30
CA LEU A 149 14.37 2.09 -10.62
C LEU A 149 15.25 2.81 -11.66
N PRO A 150 15.39 2.27 -12.89
CA PRO A 150 15.97 3.02 -13.99
C PRO A 150 15.13 4.30 -14.19
N GLY A 151 15.80 5.41 -14.54
CA GLY A 151 15.11 6.58 -15.08
C GLY A 151 14.24 6.15 -16.26
N HIS A 152 13.40 7.04 -16.79
CA HIS A 152 12.43 6.69 -17.83
C HIS A 152 12.96 5.67 -18.84
N TYR A 153 12.30 4.51 -18.90
CA TYR A 153 12.62 3.48 -19.86
C TYR A 153 12.06 3.89 -21.23
N PHE A 154 12.92 4.31 -22.15
CA PHE A 154 12.51 4.56 -23.53
C PHE A 154 12.81 3.32 -24.37
N PRO A 155 11.80 2.70 -25.02
CA PRO A 155 12.03 1.62 -25.95
C PRO A 155 12.98 2.08 -27.07
N GLY A 156 14.11 1.41 -27.23
CA GLY A 156 15.06 1.69 -28.32
C GLY A 156 16.36 2.46 -27.95
N GLN A 157 16.68 2.64 -26.68
CA GLN A 157 18.01 3.06 -26.22
C GLN A 157 18.87 1.89 -25.78
#